data_4be0eccd3941d2fa3eaef8e2e97ad538
#
_entry.id   4be0eccd3941d2fa3eaef8e2e97ad538
#
_cell.length_a   1.000
_cell.length_b   1.000
_cell.length_c   1.000
_cell.angle_alpha   90.00
_cell.angle_beta   90.00
_cell.angle_gamma   90.00
#
_symmetry.space_group_name_H-M   'P 1'
#
loop_
_entity.id
_entity.type
_entity.pdbx_description
1 polymer ?
#
loop_
_entity_poly.entity_id
_entity_poly.type
_entity_poly.pdbx_seq_one_letter_code
_entity_poly.pdbx_strand_id
1 'polypeptide(L)'
;MSTPRGVFEQLIDGMTNKKWDELPELFAEDVVIFHPLSTGPEARIEGREKVREFFARAAAFDADLRIEDIVVHETTDPEVVICEQTLRGNFGGEETAMPGIRVMRVRDGLIMSSRDYGIR
;
A
#
# COMPACT_ATOMS: atom_id res chain seq x y z
N MET A 1 -6.81 -19.75 2.47
CA MET A 1 -5.59 -19.04 2.92
C MET A 1 -5.29 -17.88 1.99
N SER A 2 -5.00 -16.74 2.55
CA SER A 2 -4.74 -15.54 1.73
C SER A 2 -3.34 -15.58 1.14
N THR A 3 -3.25 -15.55 -0.19
CA THR A 3 -1.99 -15.47 -0.91
C THR A 3 -1.49 -14.02 -0.90
N PRO A 4 -0.19 -13.79 -1.18
CA PRO A 4 0.29 -12.41 -1.33
C PRO A 4 -0.48 -11.62 -2.39
N ARG A 5 -0.80 -12.24 -3.53
CA ARG A 5 -1.62 -11.59 -4.55
C ARG A 5 -3.00 -11.22 -3.99
N GLY A 6 -3.63 -12.13 -3.26
CA GLY A 6 -4.96 -11.91 -2.68
C GLY A 6 -4.95 -10.79 -1.65
N VAL A 7 -3.91 -10.68 -0.83
CA VAL A 7 -3.78 -9.60 0.14
C VAL A 7 -3.57 -8.26 -0.57
N PHE A 8 -2.76 -8.24 -1.64
CA PHE A 8 -2.60 -7.05 -2.45
C PHE A 8 -3.94 -6.60 -3.05
N GLU A 9 -4.73 -7.55 -3.56
CA GLU A 9 -6.06 -7.22 -4.10
C GLU A 9 -6.98 -6.65 -3.04
N GLN A 10 -6.93 -7.16 -1.82
CA GLN A 10 -7.68 -6.61 -0.70
C GLN A 10 -7.23 -5.19 -0.37
N LEU A 11 -5.94 -4.93 -0.43
CA LEU A 11 -5.39 -3.59 -0.20
C LEU A 11 -5.92 -2.60 -1.25
N ILE A 12 -5.89 -2.99 -2.52
CA ILE A 12 -6.39 -2.16 -3.60
C ILE A 12 -7.89 -1.89 -3.45
N ASP A 13 -8.67 -2.93 -3.16
CA ASP A 13 -10.11 -2.79 -2.94
C ASP A 13 -10.41 -1.84 -1.78
N GLY A 14 -9.68 -1.99 -0.68
CA GLY A 14 -9.87 -1.14 0.48
C GLY A 14 -9.56 0.32 0.23
N MET A 15 -8.49 0.59 -0.52
CA MET A 15 -8.13 1.96 -0.88
C MET A 15 -9.14 2.58 -1.85
N THR A 16 -9.55 1.82 -2.86
CA THR A 16 -10.48 2.29 -3.89
C THR A 16 -11.86 2.57 -3.29
N ASN A 17 -12.30 1.73 -2.37
CA ASN A 17 -13.64 1.82 -1.78
C ASN A 17 -13.64 2.52 -0.41
N LYS A 18 -12.55 3.19 -0.08
CA LYS A 18 -12.42 4.03 1.13
C LYS A 18 -12.70 3.26 2.42
N LYS A 19 -12.25 2.01 2.48
CA LYS A 19 -12.39 1.16 3.67
C LYS A 19 -11.23 1.42 4.63
N TRP A 20 -11.01 2.68 4.96
CA TRP A 20 -9.83 3.13 5.70
C TRP A 20 -9.70 2.48 7.08
N ASP A 21 -10.82 2.20 7.75
CA ASP A 21 -10.81 1.58 9.07
C ASP A 21 -10.42 0.12 9.05
N GLU A 22 -10.62 -0.54 7.92
CA GLU A 22 -10.34 -1.98 7.78
C GLU A 22 -8.92 -2.25 7.30
N LEU A 23 -8.32 -1.31 6.57
CA LEU A 23 -7.02 -1.49 5.94
C LEU A 23 -5.88 -1.82 6.92
N PRO A 24 -5.80 -1.20 8.10
CA PRO A 24 -4.71 -1.52 9.02
C PRO A 24 -4.66 -2.99 9.43
N GLU A 25 -5.80 -3.68 9.41
CA GLU A 25 -5.86 -5.09 9.78
C GLU A 25 -5.18 -6.02 8.78
N LEU A 26 -4.86 -5.52 7.58
CA LEU A 26 -4.09 -6.28 6.58
C LEU A 26 -2.59 -6.30 6.90
N PHE A 27 -2.15 -5.53 7.89
CA PHE A 27 -0.73 -5.34 8.19
C PHE A 27 -0.37 -6.02 9.51
N ALA A 28 0.83 -6.60 9.59
CA ALA A 28 1.34 -7.17 10.83
C ALA A 28 1.57 -6.06 11.86
N GLU A 29 1.55 -6.43 13.15
CA GLU A 29 1.78 -5.45 14.23
C GLU A 29 3.14 -4.78 14.10
N ASP A 30 4.14 -5.51 13.62
CA ASP A 30 5.52 -5.03 13.46
C ASP A 30 5.88 -4.74 12.01
N VAL A 31 4.89 -4.42 11.18
CA VAL A 31 5.10 -4.13 9.76
C VAL A 31 6.09 -2.99 9.56
N VAL A 32 6.87 -3.09 8.48
CA VAL A 32 7.77 -2.02 8.06
C VAL A 32 7.44 -1.66 6.61
N ILE A 33 7.10 -0.40 6.39
CA ILE A 33 6.90 0.14 5.06
C ILE A 33 8.01 1.14 4.78
N PHE A 34 8.75 0.92 3.70
CA PHE A 34 9.90 1.74 3.36
C PHE A 34 9.70 2.37 1.99
N HIS A 35 9.98 3.67 1.89
CA HIS A 35 9.94 4.44 0.65
C HIS A 35 11.38 4.83 0.27
N PRO A 36 12.09 3.98 -0.48
CA PRO A 36 13.53 4.18 -0.72
C PRO A 36 13.87 5.47 -1.47
N LEU A 37 12.92 6.02 -2.23
CA LEU A 37 13.15 7.25 -3.00
C LEU A 37 12.75 8.51 -2.24
N SER A 38 12.25 8.36 -1.02
CA SER A 38 11.86 9.48 -0.18
C SER A 38 12.91 9.78 0.88
N THR A 39 12.92 11.01 1.36
CA THR A 39 13.78 11.43 2.46
C THR A 39 12.91 11.92 3.61
N GLY A 40 13.49 11.99 4.81
CA GLY A 40 12.78 12.47 5.98
C GLY A 40 12.12 11.37 6.80
N PRO A 41 11.40 11.74 7.86
CA PRO A 41 10.84 10.78 8.82
C PRO A 41 9.81 9.83 8.21
N GLU A 42 9.14 10.26 7.14
CA GLU A 42 8.08 9.45 6.52
C GLU A 42 8.60 8.43 5.53
N ALA A 43 9.91 8.42 5.27
CA ALA A 43 10.51 7.42 4.39
C ALA A 43 10.35 6.01 4.95
N ARG A 44 10.18 5.87 6.26
CA ARG A 44 10.05 4.58 6.93
C ARG A 44 8.90 4.65 7.93
N ILE A 45 7.92 3.76 7.75
CA ILE A 45 6.77 3.64 8.64
C ILE A 45 6.88 2.30 9.34
N GLU A 46 6.95 2.30 10.66
CA GLU A 46 7.09 1.08 11.46
C GLU A 46 5.89 0.89 12.38
N GLY A 47 5.29 -0.30 12.28
CA GLY A 47 4.22 -0.72 13.14
C GLY A 47 2.83 -0.42 12.60
N ARG A 48 1.87 -1.28 12.96
CA ARG A 48 0.47 -1.16 12.51
C ARG A 48 -0.16 0.16 12.94
N GLU A 49 0.19 0.66 14.11
CA GLU A 49 -0.42 1.91 14.60
C GLU A 49 -0.03 3.10 13.73
N LYS A 50 1.21 3.13 13.21
CA LYS A 50 1.62 4.16 12.26
C LYS A 50 0.89 4.03 10.94
N VAL A 51 0.62 2.82 10.50
CA VAL A 51 -0.19 2.55 9.32
C VAL A 51 -1.62 3.06 9.54
N ARG A 52 -2.17 2.83 10.72
CA ARG A 52 -3.51 3.31 11.09
C ARG A 52 -3.58 4.83 11.03
N GLU A 53 -2.57 5.52 11.55
CA GLU A 53 -2.49 6.98 11.47
C GLU A 53 -2.41 7.46 10.02
N PHE A 54 -1.65 6.75 9.19
CA PHE A 54 -1.52 7.08 7.76
C PHE A 54 -2.88 7.01 7.06
N PHE A 55 -3.62 5.92 7.26
CA PHE A 55 -4.93 5.78 6.63
C PHE A 55 -5.97 6.72 7.22
N ALA A 56 -5.86 7.08 8.49
CA ALA A 56 -6.74 8.08 9.08
C ALA A 56 -6.54 9.45 8.42
N ARG A 57 -5.30 9.81 8.10
CA ARG A 57 -5.03 11.04 7.35
C ARG A 57 -5.60 10.98 5.94
N ALA A 58 -5.47 9.82 5.28
CA ALA A 58 -6.05 9.62 3.95
C ALA A 58 -7.57 9.78 3.99
N ALA A 59 -8.22 9.22 5.01
CA ALA A 59 -9.67 9.35 5.20
C ALA A 59 -10.08 10.82 5.37
N ALA A 60 -9.32 11.59 6.14
CA ALA A 60 -9.59 13.02 6.34
C ALA A 60 -9.46 13.82 5.05
N PHE A 61 -8.59 13.39 4.15
CA PHE A 61 -8.40 14.06 2.87
C PHE A 61 -9.52 13.80 1.88
N ASP A 62 -10.20 12.68 2.04
CA ASP A 62 -11.33 12.24 1.20
C ASP A 62 -11.06 12.33 -0.31
N ALA A 63 -9.85 11.98 -0.72
CA ALA A 63 -9.48 11.98 -2.13
C ALA A 63 -10.08 10.77 -2.84
N ASP A 64 -10.53 10.98 -4.09
CA ASP A 64 -10.98 9.88 -4.93
C ASP A 64 -9.77 9.22 -5.57
N LEU A 65 -9.42 8.07 -5.04
CA LEU A 65 -8.26 7.31 -5.49
C LEU A 65 -8.69 6.22 -6.47
N ARG A 66 -7.94 6.11 -7.55
CA ARG A 66 -8.05 5.01 -8.49
C ARG A 66 -6.68 4.39 -8.64
N ILE A 67 -6.64 3.07 -8.67
CA ILE A 67 -5.38 2.35 -8.88
C ILE A 67 -5.52 1.60 -10.18
N GLU A 68 -4.68 1.94 -11.14
CA GLU A 68 -4.77 1.48 -12.52
C GLU A 68 -3.45 0.88 -12.98
N ASP A 69 -3.45 0.29 -14.15
CA ASP A 69 -2.26 -0.29 -14.78
C ASP A 69 -1.57 -1.32 -13.87
N ILE A 70 -2.39 -2.15 -13.22
CA ILE A 70 -1.91 -3.11 -12.23
C ILE A 70 -1.29 -4.32 -12.93
N VAL A 71 -0.03 -4.61 -12.57
CA VAL A 71 0.65 -5.84 -13.02
C VAL A 71 1.25 -6.49 -11.77
N VAL A 72 0.84 -7.72 -11.49
CA VAL A 72 1.34 -8.47 -10.33
C VAL A 72 2.30 -9.55 -10.82
N HIS A 73 3.52 -9.53 -10.27
CA HIS A 73 4.53 -10.52 -10.56
C HIS A 73 4.71 -11.40 -9.34
N GLU A 74 4.46 -12.68 -9.49
CA GLU A 74 4.78 -13.65 -8.45
C GLU A 74 6.25 -14.00 -8.55
N THR A 75 6.92 -14.20 -7.41
CA THR A 75 8.35 -14.45 -7.37
C THR A 75 8.63 -15.88 -6.92
N THR A 76 9.90 -16.26 -6.93
CA THR A 76 10.31 -17.57 -6.43
C THR A 76 10.16 -17.70 -4.93
N ASP A 77 10.01 -16.57 -4.22
CA ASP A 77 9.68 -16.58 -2.78
C ASP A 77 8.15 -16.52 -2.66
N PRO A 78 7.51 -17.57 -2.11
CA PRO A 78 6.05 -17.62 -2.05
C PRO A 78 5.42 -16.54 -1.17
N GLU A 79 6.21 -15.83 -0.37
CA GLU A 79 5.73 -14.72 0.47
C GLU A 79 5.83 -13.38 -0.23
N VAL A 80 6.52 -13.28 -1.36
CA VAL A 80 6.84 -11.99 -1.98
C VAL A 80 6.19 -11.85 -3.34
N VAL A 81 5.48 -10.71 -3.51
CA VAL A 81 4.97 -10.27 -4.81
C VAL A 81 5.54 -8.91 -5.15
N ILE A 82 5.68 -8.65 -6.45
CA ILE A 82 6.08 -7.35 -6.97
C ILE A 82 4.89 -6.82 -7.75
N CYS A 83 4.43 -5.63 -7.39
CA CYS A 83 3.21 -5.06 -7.97
C CYS A 83 3.53 -3.72 -8.60
N GLU A 84 3.29 -3.63 -9.91
CA GLU A 84 3.34 -2.35 -10.61
C GLU A 84 1.95 -1.74 -10.58
N GLN A 85 1.85 -0.45 -10.40
CA GLN A 85 0.55 0.24 -10.37
C GLN A 85 0.72 1.72 -10.64
N THR A 86 -0.38 2.35 -11.03
CA THR A 86 -0.45 3.81 -11.12
C THR A 86 -1.55 4.28 -10.18
N LEU A 87 -1.17 5.08 -9.21
CA LEU A 87 -2.14 5.71 -8.31
C LEU A 87 -2.59 6.99 -8.97
N ARG A 88 -3.90 7.11 -9.22
CA ARG A 88 -4.50 8.31 -9.76
C ARG A 88 -5.46 8.89 -8.75
N GLY A 89 -5.48 10.20 -8.67
CA GLY A 89 -6.38 10.86 -7.75
C GLY A 89 -6.35 12.36 -7.92
N ASN A 90 -7.33 12.99 -7.31
CA ASN A 90 -7.44 14.44 -7.27
C ASN A 90 -6.88 14.91 -5.93
N PHE A 91 -5.68 15.46 -5.98
CA PHE A 91 -5.00 15.96 -4.77
C PHE A 91 -4.91 17.48 -4.90
N GLY A 92 -5.70 18.20 -4.09
CA GLY A 92 -5.67 19.64 -4.09
C GLY A 92 -6.24 20.29 -5.35
N GLY A 93 -7.16 19.64 -6.02
CA GLY A 93 -7.84 20.17 -7.20
C GLY A 93 -7.24 19.77 -8.53
N GLU A 94 -6.13 19.03 -8.53
CA GLU A 94 -5.50 18.58 -9.77
C GLU A 94 -5.49 17.06 -9.84
N GLU A 95 -5.81 16.54 -11.02
CA GLU A 95 -5.68 15.10 -11.30
C GLU A 95 -4.20 14.77 -11.41
N THR A 96 -3.76 13.83 -10.58
CA THR A 96 -2.36 13.43 -10.50
C THR A 96 -2.23 11.93 -10.76
N ALA A 97 -1.20 11.54 -11.48
CA ALA A 97 -0.86 10.14 -11.72
C ALA A 97 0.52 9.85 -11.15
N MET A 98 0.60 8.85 -10.27
CA MET A 98 1.85 8.45 -9.63
C MET A 98 2.11 6.97 -9.91
N PRO A 99 2.91 6.68 -10.95
CA PRO A 99 3.30 5.29 -11.19
C PRO A 99 4.30 4.83 -10.14
N GLY A 100 4.25 3.56 -9.80
CA GLY A 100 5.16 3.03 -8.80
C GLY A 100 5.21 1.52 -8.80
N ILE A 101 6.14 1.01 -8.02
CA ILE A 101 6.37 -0.43 -7.84
C ILE A 101 6.41 -0.70 -6.35
N ARG A 102 5.70 -1.73 -5.94
CA ARG A 102 5.67 -2.18 -4.56
C ARG A 102 6.21 -3.60 -4.48
N VAL A 103 7.19 -3.82 -3.60
CA VAL A 103 7.70 -5.15 -3.30
C VAL A 103 7.20 -5.53 -1.91
N MET A 104 6.28 -6.49 -1.85
CA MET A 104 5.51 -6.77 -0.65
C MET A 104 5.76 -8.20 -0.16
N ARG A 105 6.05 -8.34 1.13
CA ARG A 105 6.13 -9.65 1.78
C ARG A 105 4.87 -9.86 2.61
N VAL A 106 4.22 -11.00 2.37
CA VAL A 106 2.98 -11.38 3.07
C VAL A 106 3.20 -12.73 3.72
N ARG A 107 2.83 -12.84 5.00
CA ARG A 107 2.91 -14.09 5.75
C ARG A 107 1.65 -14.24 6.58
N ASP A 108 1.04 -15.42 6.51
CA ASP A 108 -0.20 -15.72 7.24
C ASP A 108 -1.30 -14.69 6.99
N GLY A 109 -1.40 -14.21 5.75
CA GLY A 109 -2.42 -13.25 5.35
C GLY A 109 -2.16 -11.80 5.77
N LEU A 110 -0.99 -11.52 6.33
CA LEU A 110 -0.63 -10.17 6.79
C LEU A 110 0.59 -9.63 6.05
N ILE A 111 0.54 -8.34 5.73
CA ILE A 111 1.68 -7.65 5.11
C ILE A 111 2.74 -7.45 6.18
N MET A 112 3.89 -8.08 5.99
CA MET A 112 5.01 -8.00 6.93
C MET A 112 5.92 -6.83 6.61
N SER A 113 6.10 -6.55 5.32
CA SER A 113 6.94 -5.45 4.87
C SER A 113 6.56 -5.04 3.46
N SER A 114 6.88 -3.82 3.12
CA SER A 114 6.68 -3.31 1.76
C SER A 114 7.77 -2.28 1.46
N ARG A 115 8.35 -2.39 0.27
CA ARG A 115 9.22 -1.34 -0.27
C ARG A 115 8.47 -0.69 -1.42
N ASP A 116 8.15 0.57 -1.28
CA ASP A 116 7.29 1.30 -2.22
C ASP A 116 8.13 2.31 -2.99
N TYR A 117 8.46 1.97 -4.24
CA TYR A 117 9.27 2.81 -5.12
C TYR A 117 8.35 3.71 -5.92
N GLY A 118 8.47 5.01 -5.73
CA GLY A 118 7.66 5.99 -6.44
C GLY A 118 6.24 6.19 -5.91
N ILE A 119 5.78 5.35 -4.98
CA ILE A 119 4.46 5.44 -4.37
C ILE A 119 4.58 6.20 -3.05
N ARG A 120 3.73 7.17 -2.85
CA ARG A 120 3.74 7.95 -1.62
C ARG A 120 2.43 7.89 -0.88
#